data_b77f81a9865bd2eb4a7686deb00f23b2
#
_entry.id   b77f81a9865bd2eb4a7686deb00f23b2
#
_cell.length_a   1.000
_cell.length_b   1.000
_cell.length_c   1.000
_cell.angle_alpha   90.00
_cell.angle_beta   90.00
_cell.angle_gamma   90.00
#
_symmetry.space_group_name_H-M   'P 1'
#
loop_
_entity.id
_entity.type
_entity.pdbx_description
1 polymer ?
#
loop_
_entity_poly.entity_id
_entity_poly.type
_entity_poly.pdbx_seq_one_letter_code
_entity_poly.pdbx_strand_id
1 'polypeptide(L)'
;MENAGLPQRLTNELTELFQRHLSKAHSKTRVTSNAISIKTQKYRVLSLVAGFRELRKGGFAIQSPWNLAEKHIGYLVNLWVNEKEQSPGTVENKLTYWRTLAAWMKKHQLVGTMDDYIKRPEGYRRYYVAQEDKSWEAAKVEPDDVISRLCERDRWVAIQVELQAAFGLRAQESMLLRPLQCLRVSGHLQVIDGTKGGRPRIVPIDAEWQYEVLIRAARLSNPRTGSMIPEPWPLKKWYRHFYHVLQKEGITRGAKGVTVHGLRHAYLQKMYERITGVPAPIKRPDHRPDPALHQAAMQRLVEAAGHSLAAKATAYISTFATVERLARPVVSPERAIAAVAAASGNKSVAAKSLNISRQALYRLIAKCADLSRTPSVREGEPAQPVRMSDAANPLDEQSPVTSELRTSHP
;
A
#
# COMPACT_ATOMS: atom_id res chain seq x y z
N MET A 1 -6.35 23.86 12.76
CA MET A 1 -7.13 22.88 13.56
C MET A 1 -8.49 23.40 14.06
N GLU A 2 -8.78 24.67 13.82
CA GLU A 2 -9.96 25.38 14.36
C GLU A 2 -11.33 24.74 14.06
N ASN A 3 -11.47 23.91 13.04
CA ASN A 3 -12.72 23.20 12.69
C ASN A 3 -12.64 21.67 12.89
N ALA A 4 -11.87 21.21 13.88
CA ALA A 4 -11.69 19.78 14.06
C ALA A 4 -12.93 19.04 14.64
N GLY A 5 -13.95 19.76 15.15
CA GLY A 5 -15.11 19.16 15.83
C GLY A 5 -14.71 18.39 17.10
N LEU A 6 -13.63 18.81 17.74
CA LEU A 6 -13.11 18.27 19.00
C LEU A 6 -13.24 19.36 20.10
N PRO A 7 -13.27 18.97 21.38
CA PRO A 7 -13.25 19.94 22.48
C PRO A 7 -12.06 20.88 22.40
N GLN A 8 -12.26 22.14 22.80
CA GLN A 8 -11.22 23.18 22.68
C GLN A 8 -9.94 22.79 23.39
N ARG A 9 -10.04 22.28 24.63
CA ARG A 9 -8.88 21.82 25.38
C ARG A 9 -8.09 20.74 24.65
N LEU A 10 -8.78 19.70 24.15
CA LEU A 10 -8.15 18.63 23.38
C LEU A 10 -7.46 19.17 22.11
N THR A 11 -8.11 20.10 21.42
CA THR A 11 -7.58 20.75 20.22
C THR A 11 -6.31 21.53 20.52
N ASN A 12 -6.28 22.31 21.60
CA ASN A 12 -5.14 23.12 22.01
C ASN A 12 -3.94 22.23 22.37
N GLU A 13 -4.14 21.22 23.24
CA GLU A 13 -3.10 20.31 23.69
C GLU A 13 -2.53 19.46 22.53
N LEU A 14 -3.38 19.00 21.59
CA LEU A 14 -2.91 18.32 20.38
C LEU A 14 -2.11 19.26 19.47
N THR A 15 -2.52 20.52 19.36
CA THR A 15 -1.80 21.53 18.55
C THR A 15 -0.40 21.76 19.12
N GLU A 16 -0.26 21.88 20.42
CA GLU A 16 1.05 22.01 21.06
C GLU A 16 1.94 20.78 20.82
N LEU A 17 1.40 19.57 20.96
CA LEU A 17 2.13 18.33 20.67
C LEU A 17 2.59 18.27 19.21
N PHE A 18 1.73 18.67 18.27
CA PHE A 18 2.09 18.74 16.85
C PHE A 18 3.17 19.78 16.57
N GLN A 19 3.06 20.97 17.12
CA GLN A 19 4.08 22.01 16.95
C GLN A 19 5.45 21.57 17.46
N ARG A 20 5.50 20.90 18.61
CA ARG A 20 6.75 20.45 19.24
C ARG A 20 7.40 19.24 18.57
N HIS A 21 6.59 18.33 18.01
CA HIS A 21 7.07 16.97 17.68
C HIS A 21 6.80 16.50 16.25
N LEU A 22 5.85 17.10 15.52
CA LEU A 22 5.33 16.55 14.26
C LEU A 22 6.40 16.36 13.17
N SER A 23 7.37 17.27 13.08
CA SER A 23 8.46 17.24 12.10
C SER A 23 9.58 16.27 12.46
N LYS A 24 9.67 15.85 13.74
CA LYS A 24 10.78 15.03 14.25
C LYS A 24 10.63 13.57 13.86
N ALA A 25 11.74 12.91 13.57
CA ALA A 25 11.79 11.47 13.33
C ALA A 25 11.72 10.72 14.68
N HIS A 26 10.83 9.73 14.80
CA HIS A 26 10.64 8.95 16.04
C HIS A 26 11.08 7.49 15.91
N SER A 27 11.50 7.05 14.72
CA SER A 27 11.94 5.68 14.51
C SER A 27 13.42 5.53 14.73
N LYS A 28 13.82 4.64 15.64
CA LYS A 28 15.23 4.26 15.89
C LYS A 28 15.88 3.57 14.67
N THR A 29 15.07 3.01 13.77
CA THR A 29 15.54 2.30 12.56
C THR A 29 15.78 3.21 11.35
N ARG A 30 15.61 4.52 11.51
CA ARG A 30 15.74 5.46 10.41
C ARG A 30 17.21 5.77 10.13
N VAL A 31 17.64 5.55 8.90
CA VAL A 31 19.01 5.77 8.43
C VAL A 31 19.36 7.27 8.28
N THR A 32 18.35 8.15 8.26
CA THR A 32 18.55 9.60 8.06
C THR A 32 17.94 10.41 9.20
N SER A 33 18.67 11.43 9.66
CA SER A 33 18.22 12.44 10.63
C SER A 33 17.23 13.46 10.04
N ASN A 34 16.92 13.38 8.73
CA ASN A 34 16.08 14.35 8.04
C ASN A 34 14.66 14.40 8.63
N ALA A 35 14.08 15.58 8.63
CA ALA A 35 12.70 15.81 9.02
C ALA A 35 11.73 14.89 8.24
N ILE A 36 10.63 14.54 8.90
CA ILE A 36 9.59 13.73 8.26
C ILE A 36 8.94 14.53 7.14
N SER A 37 8.65 13.88 5.99
CA SER A 37 8.03 14.54 4.85
C SER A 37 6.70 15.21 5.24
N ILE A 38 6.41 16.38 4.66
CA ILE A 38 5.17 17.14 4.88
C ILE A 38 3.94 16.25 4.65
N LYS A 39 3.99 15.38 3.64
CA LYS A 39 2.92 14.42 3.36
C LYS A 39 2.68 13.47 4.54
N THR A 40 3.73 12.92 5.13
CA THR A 40 3.63 12.04 6.32
C THR A 40 3.10 12.80 7.54
N GLN A 41 3.57 14.04 7.75
CA GLN A 41 3.07 14.90 8.83
C GLN A 41 1.56 15.13 8.67
N LYS A 42 1.11 15.51 7.47
CA LYS A 42 -0.32 15.73 7.17
C LYS A 42 -1.17 14.49 7.46
N TYR A 43 -0.76 13.31 6.95
CA TYR A 43 -1.52 12.07 7.18
C TYR A 43 -1.54 11.66 8.65
N ARG A 44 -0.47 11.90 9.40
CA ARG A 44 -0.43 11.66 10.85
C ARG A 44 -1.45 12.52 11.58
N VAL A 45 -1.46 13.83 11.32
CA VAL A 45 -2.45 14.75 11.92
C VAL A 45 -3.87 14.33 11.57
N LEU A 46 -4.17 14.14 10.28
CA LEU A 46 -5.51 13.75 9.84
C LEU A 46 -5.98 12.43 10.46
N SER A 47 -5.09 11.43 10.55
CA SER A 47 -5.43 10.14 11.14
C SER A 47 -5.69 10.24 12.65
N LEU A 48 -4.89 11.01 13.38
CA LEU A 48 -5.08 11.20 14.82
C LEU A 48 -6.36 11.98 15.12
N VAL A 49 -6.61 13.07 14.41
CA VAL A 49 -7.85 13.87 14.57
C VAL A 49 -9.08 13.02 14.23
N ALA A 50 -9.04 12.25 13.14
CA ALA A 50 -10.12 11.33 12.79
C ALA A 50 -10.37 10.28 13.89
N GLY A 51 -9.32 9.70 14.45
CA GLY A 51 -9.47 8.72 15.52
C GLY A 51 -10.04 9.31 16.82
N PHE A 52 -9.68 10.54 17.20
CA PHE A 52 -10.32 11.20 18.33
C PHE A 52 -11.82 11.49 18.07
N ARG A 53 -12.20 11.82 16.82
CA ARG A 53 -13.62 11.94 16.44
C ARG A 53 -14.34 10.60 16.53
N GLU A 54 -13.68 9.52 16.07
CA GLU A 54 -14.21 8.15 16.16
C GLU A 54 -14.44 7.75 17.62
N LEU A 55 -13.49 8.03 18.52
CA LEU A 55 -13.66 7.80 19.97
C LEU A 55 -14.86 8.56 20.53
N ARG A 56 -15.02 9.83 20.18
CA ARG A 56 -16.16 10.63 20.65
C ARG A 56 -17.49 10.09 20.14
N LYS A 57 -17.56 9.66 18.87
CA LYS A 57 -18.74 9.00 18.31
C LYS A 57 -19.06 7.68 19.04
N GLY A 58 -18.04 6.99 19.51
CA GLY A 58 -18.17 5.78 20.34
C GLY A 58 -18.43 6.04 21.83
N GLY A 59 -18.80 7.28 22.21
CA GLY A 59 -19.18 7.60 23.59
C GLY A 59 -18.02 7.98 24.53
N PHE A 60 -16.78 8.00 24.05
CA PHE A 60 -15.63 8.39 24.87
C PHE A 60 -15.46 9.91 24.91
N ALA A 61 -15.86 10.56 26.00
CA ALA A 61 -15.78 12.01 26.19
C ALA A 61 -14.35 12.50 26.53
N ILE A 62 -13.36 12.17 25.69
CA ILE A 62 -11.96 12.53 25.90
C ILE A 62 -11.77 14.04 25.75
N GLN A 63 -11.26 14.69 26.81
CA GLN A 63 -11.02 16.13 26.88
C GLN A 63 -9.53 16.49 26.71
N SER A 64 -8.64 15.52 26.83
CA SER A 64 -7.17 15.71 26.75
C SER A 64 -6.50 14.47 26.14
N PRO A 65 -5.44 14.61 25.33
CA PRO A 65 -4.70 13.45 24.84
C PRO A 65 -4.14 12.59 25.98
N TRP A 66 -3.82 13.19 27.14
CA TRP A 66 -3.33 12.48 28.31
C TRP A 66 -4.38 11.59 28.99
N ASN A 67 -5.68 11.75 28.66
CA ASN A 67 -6.75 10.86 29.12
C ASN A 67 -6.83 9.55 28.29
N LEU A 68 -5.96 9.39 27.27
CA LEU A 68 -5.92 8.15 26.49
C LEU A 68 -5.46 6.98 27.37
N ALA A 69 -6.17 5.87 27.23
CA ALA A 69 -5.92 4.59 27.85
C ALA A 69 -6.01 3.47 26.80
N GLU A 70 -5.55 2.29 27.13
CA GLU A 70 -5.52 1.11 26.26
C GLU A 70 -6.90 0.76 25.70
N LYS A 71 -7.96 0.85 26.50
CA LYS A 71 -9.36 0.62 26.07
C LYS A 71 -9.79 1.46 24.87
N HIS A 72 -9.28 2.69 24.77
CA HIS A 72 -9.57 3.59 23.65
C HIS A 72 -8.90 3.11 22.34
N ILE A 73 -7.70 2.58 22.46
CA ILE A 73 -6.97 1.98 21.32
C ILE A 73 -7.66 0.69 20.88
N GLY A 74 -8.04 -0.15 21.85
CA GLY A 74 -8.80 -1.37 21.58
C GLY A 74 -10.10 -1.11 20.84
N TYR A 75 -10.88 -0.10 21.28
CA TYR A 75 -12.09 0.33 20.58
C TYR A 75 -11.80 0.75 19.13
N LEU A 76 -10.77 1.59 18.92
CA LEU A 76 -10.40 2.04 17.57
C LEU A 76 -9.96 0.88 16.67
N VAL A 77 -9.19 -0.07 17.19
CA VAL A 77 -8.77 -1.25 16.43
C VAL A 77 -9.97 -2.08 16.02
N ASN A 78 -10.89 -2.35 16.97
CA ASN A 78 -12.12 -3.08 16.67
C ASN A 78 -12.95 -2.36 15.59
N LEU A 79 -13.20 -1.07 15.75
CA LEU A 79 -13.91 -0.23 14.78
C LEU A 79 -13.26 -0.29 13.39
N TRP A 80 -11.93 -0.20 13.29
CA TRP A 80 -11.24 -0.18 12.01
C TRP A 80 -11.22 -1.54 11.32
N VAL A 81 -11.10 -2.63 12.08
CA VAL A 81 -11.01 -3.98 11.53
C VAL A 81 -12.39 -4.57 11.26
N ASN A 82 -13.29 -4.56 12.25
CA ASN A 82 -14.53 -5.31 12.18
C ASN A 82 -15.72 -4.50 11.63
N GLU A 83 -15.77 -3.18 11.88
CA GLU A 83 -16.89 -2.36 11.39
C GLU A 83 -16.55 -1.63 10.08
N LYS A 84 -15.31 -1.14 9.94
CA LYS A 84 -14.87 -0.40 8.73
C LYS A 84 -14.09 -1.25 7.73
N GLU A 85 -13.83 -2.48 8.03
CA GLU A 85 -13.15 -3.47 7.17
C GLU A 85 -11.87 -2.94 6.52
N GLN A 86 -11.12 -2.11 7.26
CA GLN A 86 -9.92 -1.48 6.73
C GLN A 86 -8.81 -2.52 6.54
N SER A 87 -8.01 -2.36 5.49
CA SER A 87 -6.90 -3.27 5.22
C SER A 87 -5.89 -3.33 6.38
N PRO A 88 -5.22 -4.48 6.61
CA PRO A 88 -4.22 -4.64 7.67
C PRO A 88 -3.15 -3.55 7.63
N GLY A 89 -2.67 -3.19 6.44
CA GLY A 89 -1.66 -2.14 6.28
C GLY A 89 -2.15 -0.75 6.69
N THR A 90 -3.44 -0.45 6.51
CA THR A 90 -4.05 0.81 6.94
C THR A 90 -4.12 0.87 8.46
N VAL A 91 -4.58 -0.19 9.11
CA VAL A 91 -4.69 -0.26 10.57
C VAL A 91 -3.31 -0.19 11.24
N GLU A 92 -2.33 -0.94 10.74
CA GLU A 92 -0.95 -0.89 11.24
C GLU A 92 -0.31 0.50 11.09
N ASN A 93 -0.58 1.21 9.98
CA ASN A 93 -0.12 2.58 9.80
C ASN A 93 -0.78 3.53 10.82
N LYS A 94 -2.09 3.39 11.05
CA LYS A 94 -2.80 4.16 12.09
C LYS A 94 -2.22 3.87 13.47
N LEU A 95 -2.04 2.62 13.86
CA LEU A 95 -1.38 2.25 15.12
C LEU A 95 0.02 2.87 15.25
N THR A 96 0.78 2.95 14.15
CA THR A 96 2.08 3.63 14.15
C THR A 96 1.93 5.13 14.49
N TYR A 97 0.90 5.81 14.02
CA TYR A 97 0.65 7.20 14.36
C TYR A 97 0.24 7.37 15.83
N TRP A 98 -0.57 6.45 16.35
CA TRP A 98 -0.97 6.44 17.76
C TRP A 98 0.21 6.12 18.70
N ARG A 99 1.11 5.18 18.33
CA ARG A 99 2.37 4.95 19.06
C ARG A 99 3.24 6.21 19.07
N THR A 100 3.27 6.94 17.96
CA THR A 100 4.01 8.18 17.88
C THR A 100 3.43 9.24 18.84
N LEU A 101 2.11 9.39 18.88
CA LEU A 101 1.43 10.28 19.83
C LEU A 101 1.72 9.86 21.28
N ALA A 102 1.61 8.57 21.59
CA ALA A 102 1.91 8.02 22.91
C ALA A 102 3.37 8.31 23.33
N ALA A 103 4.33 8.18 22.40
CA ALA A 103 5.72 8.52 22.65
C ALA A 103 5.92 10.02 22.97
N TRP A 104 5.19 10.91 22.29
CA TRP A 104 5.22 12.35 22.60
C TRP A 104 4.72 12.67 23.99
N MET A 105 3.75 11.87 24.48
CA MET A 105 3.20 11.97 25.84
C MET A 105 4.02 11.18 26.89
N LYS A 106 5.16 10.58 26.50
CA LYS A 106 5.97 9.68 27.34
C LYS A 106 5.22 8.40 27.82
N LYS A 107 4.13 8.01 27.13
CA LYS A 107 3.33 6.82 27.40
C LYS A 107 3.68 5.70 26.42
N HIS A 108 4.93 5.26 26.38
CA HIS A 108 5.47 4.36 25.33
C HIS A 108 4.74 3.01 25.23
N GLN A 109 4.17 2.50 26.32
CA GLN A 109 3.49 1.19 26.37
C GLN A 109 1.98 1.29 26.09
N LEU A 110 1.43 2.50 25.93
CA LEU A 110 -0.01 2.71 25.74
C LEU A 110 -0.59 2.03 24.49
N VAL A 111 0.22 1.89 23.44
CA VAL A 111 -0.25 1.38 22.14
C VAL A 111 0.55 0.15 21.75
N GLY A 112 -0.06 -0.99 21.89
CA GLY A 112 0.46 -2.30 21.54
C GLY A 112 0.38 -2.63 20.03
N THR A 113 0.44 -3.91 19.72
CA THR A 113 0.21 -4.49 18.40
C THR A 113 -1.31 -4.67 18.16
N MET A 114 -1.70 -5.08 16.98
CA MET A 114 -3.10 -5.37 16.70
C MET A 114 -3.58 -6.60 17.48
N ASP A 115 -2.70 -7.57 17.71
CA ASP A 115 -3.01 -8.83 18.41
C ASP A 115 -3.28 -8.61 19.91
N ASP A 116 -2.83 -7.50 20.49
CA ASP A 116 -3.11 -7.15 21.88
C ASP A 116 -4.56 -6.69 22.10
N TYR A 117 -5.27 -6.32 21.00
CA TYR A 117 -6.62 -5.76 21.08
C TYR A 117 -7.70 -6.66 20.49
N ILE A 118 -7.38 -7.45 19.47
CA ILE A 118 -8.36 -8.31 18.78
C ILE A 118 -7.72 -9.64 18.35
N LYS A 119 -8.54 -10.69 18.30
CA LYS A 119 -8.20 -11.90 17.55
C LYS A 119 -8.35 -11.57 16.06
N ARG A 120 -7.23 -11.52 15.34
CA ARG A 120 -7.26 -11.19 13.91
C ARG A 120 -8.10 -12.19 13.12
N PRO A 121 -8.91 -11.73 12.15
CA PRO A 121 -9.53 -12.62 11.17
C PRO A 121 -8.47 -13.46 10.44
N GLU A 122 -8.84 -14.64 9.96
CA GLU A 122 -7.92 -15.49 9.22
C GLU A 122 -7.42 -14.77 7.96
N GLY A 123 -6.10 -14.83 7.71
CA GLY A 123 -5.48 -14.13 6.59
C GLY A 123 -5.33 -12.60 6.75
N TYR A 124 -5.87 -12.00 7.80
CA TYR A 124 -5.78 -10.55 8.03
C TYR A 124 -4.37 -10.14 8.49
N ARG A 125 -3.44 -10.12 7.52
CA ARG A 125 -2.02 -9.79 7.73
C ARG A 125 -1.51 -8.86 6.64
N ARG A 126 -0.54 -8.02 6.99
CA ARG A 126 0.20 -7.23 6.03
C ARG A 126 1.36 -8.04 5.46
N TYR A 127 1.38 -8.21 4.17
CA TYR A 127 2.49 -8.85 3.47
C TYR A 127 3.42 -7.79 2.87
N TYR A 128 4.73 -7.95 3.10
CA TYR A 128 5.77 -7.09 2.54
C TYR A 128 6.39 -7.68 1.27
N VAL A 129 6.21 -8.97 1.07
CA VAL A 129 6.58 -9.71 -0.14
C VAL A 129 5.35 -9.76 -1.05
N ALA A 130 5.53 -9.58 -2.34
CA ALA A 130 4.43 -9.67 -3.31
C ALA A 130 3.78 -11.05 -3.25
N GLN A 131 2.45 -11.08 -3.07
CA GLN A 131 1.64 -12.30 -3.06
C GLN A 131 0.97 -12.54 -4.43
N GLU A 132 0.83 -11.50 -5.22
CA GLU A 132 0.22 -11.48 -6.55
C GLU A 132 1.05 -10.63 -7.50
N ASP A 133 1.01 -10.94 -8.78
CA ASP A 133 1.60 -10.11 -9.83
C ASP A 133 0.71 -8.90 -10.09
N LYS A 134 1.28 -7.69 -9.92
CA LYS A 134 0.60 -6.39 -10.10
C LYS A 134 1.01 -5.71 -11.40
N SER A 135 1.74 -6.40 -12.27
CA SER A 135 2.07 -5.89 -13.59
C SER A 135 0.81 -5.76 -14.45
N TRP A 136 0.85 -4.89 -15.45
CA TRP A 136 -0.26 -4.76 -16.41
C TRP A 136 -0.40 -6.03 -17.25
N GLU A 137 0.70 -6.67 -17.57
CA GLU A 137 0.76 -7.94 -18.30
C GLU A 137 -0.04 -9.05 -17.58
N ALA A 138 0.07 -9.16 -16.24
CA ALA A 138 -0.69 -10.12 -15.46
C ALA A 138 -2.22 -9.89 -15.53
N ALA A 139 -2.63 -8.64 -15.73
CA ALA A 139 -4.03 -8.25 -15.92
C ALA A 139 -4.45 -8.22 -17.41
N LYS A 140 -3.58 -8.68 -18.33
CA LYS A 140 -3.83 -8.65 -19.79
C LYS A 140 -4.11 -7.24 -20.33
N VAL A 141 -3.43 -6.24 -19.77
CA VAL A 141 -3.51 -4.85 -20.22
C VAL A 141 -2.21 -4.51 -20.93
N GLU A 142 -2.32 -4.24 -22.25
CA GLU A 142 -1.16 -3.88 -23.06
C GLU A 142 -0.84 -2.39 -22.88
N PRO A 143 0.39 -2.04 -22.42
CA PRO A 143 0.77 -0.64 -22.20
C PRO A 143 0.67 0.23 -23.46
N ASP A 144 1.08 -0.28 -24.61
CA ASP A 144 1.13 0.47 -25.87
C ASP A 144 -0.27 0.87 -26.35
N ASP A 145 -1.26 -0.02 -26.20
CA ASP A 145 -2.66 0.28 -26.52
C ASP A 145 -3.23 1.40 -25.62
N VAL A 146 -2.86 1.35 -24.33
CA VAL A 146 -3.31 2.38 -23.39
C VAL A 146 -2.61 3.71 -23.67
N ILE A 147 -1.31 3.70 -23.94
CA ILE A 147 -0.53 4.90 -24.27
C ILE A 147 -1.07 5.53 -25.55
N SER A 148 -1.42 4.74 -26.58
CA SER A 148 -2.02 5.24 -27.83
C SER A 148 -3.33 5.99 -27.57
N ARG A 149 -4.27 5.39 -26.82
CA ARG A 149 -5.53 6.07 -26.45
C ARG A 149 -5.31 7.30 -25.57
N LEU A 150 -4.32 7.25 -24.68
CA LEU A 150 -3.94 8.40 -23.86
C LEU A 150 -3.38 9.54 -24.73
N CYS A 151 -2.63 9.25 -25.80
CA CYS A 151 -2.11 10.26 -26.72
C CYS A 151 -3.22 11.08 -27.38
N GLU A 152 -4.34 10.43 -27.74
CA GLU A 152 -5.51 11.10 -28.31
C GLU A 152 -6.21 12.00 -27.28
N ARG A 153 -6.21 11.60 -26.01
CA ARG A 153 -6.89 12.32 -24.92
C ARG A 153 -6.04 13.42 -24.30
N ASP A 154 -4.81 13.08 -23.95
CA ASP A 154 -3.83 13.95 -23.28
C ASP A 154 -2.41 13.46 -23.48
N ARG A 155 -1.72 14.04 -24.44
CA ARG A 155 -0.34 13.68 -24.81
C ARG A 155 0.67 13.80 -23.64
N TRP A 156 0.41 14.69 -22.68
CA TRP A 156 1.28 14.87 -21.52
C TRP A 156 1.11 13.73 -20.52
N VAL A 157 -0.10 13.26 -20.33
CA VAL A 157 -0.36 12.07 -19.51
C VAL A 157 0.20 10.83 -20.20
N ALA A 158 0.02 10.69 -21.50
CA ALA A 158 0.53 9.57 -22.30
C ALA A 158 2.04 9.41 -22.15
N ILE A 159 2.82 10.46 -22.41
CA ILE A 159 4.29 10.40 -22.31
C ILE A 159 4.76 10.15 -20.89
N GLN A 160 4.05 10.61 -19.85
CA GLN A 160 4.38 10.29 -18.45
C GLN A 160 4.11 8.83 -18.11
N VAL A 161 3.08 8.20 -18.69
CA VAL A 161 2.83 6.76 -18.57
C VAL A 161 3.90 5.96 -19.31
N GLU A 162 4.26 6.40 -20.51
CA GLU A 162 5.34 5.79 -21.30
C GLU A 162 6.68 5.84 -20.58
N LEU A 163 7.04 6.98 -19.98
CA LEU A 163 8.23 7.11 -19.10
C LEU A 163 8.18 6.16 -17.90
N GLN A 164 6.99 5.92 -17.32
CA GLN A 164 6.84 4.94 -16.24
C GLN A 164 7.04 3.50 -16.73
N ALA A 165 6.57 3.18 -17.93
CA ALA A 165 6.78 1.87 -18.55
C ALA A 165 8.27 1.66 -18.91
N ALA A 166 8.91 2.66 -19.52
CA ALA A 166 10.28 2.59 -20.00
C ALA A 166 11.34 2.50 -18.88
N PHE A 167 11.11 3.16 -17.75
CA PHE A 167 12.11 3.35 -16.69
C PHE A 167 11.63 2.95 -15.30
N GLY A 168 10.46 2.37 -15.17
CA GLY A 168 9.88 2.01 -13.88
C GLY A 168 9.70 3.22 -12.95
N LEU A 169 9.44 4.43 -13.47
CA LEU A 169 9.28 5.64 -12.67
C LEU A 169 8.01 5.58 -11.80
N ARG A 170 8.04 6.26 -10.66
CA ARG A 170 6.79 6.58 -9.95
C ARG A 170 6.08 7.73 -10.66
N ALA A 171 4.75 7.83 -10.53
CA ALA A 171 3.97 8.89 -11.17
C ALA A 171 4.53 10.30 -10.92
N GLN A 172 4.91 10.62 -9.68
CA GLN A 172 5.52 11.92 -9.37
C GLN A 172 6.92 12.10 -9.97
N GLU A 173 7.69 11.03 -10.07
CA GLU A 173 9.02 11.04 -10.72
C GLU A 173 8.87 11.33 -12.21
N SER A 174 7.90 10.69 -12.91
CA SER A 174 7.66 10.97 -14.34
C SER A 174 7.15 12.38 -14.60
N MET A 175 6.38 12.97 -13.67
CA MET A 175 5.92 14.37 -13.78
C MET A 175 7.05 15.39 -13.61
N LEU A 176 7.98 15.12 -12.70
CA LEU A 176 9.06 16.04 -12.34
C LEU A 176 10.36 15.77 -13.12
N LEU A 177 10.41 14.71 -13.91
CA LEU A 177 11.56 14.41 -14.77
C LEU A 177 11.89 15.59 -15.68
N ARG A 178 13.17 15.82 -15.90
CA ARG A 178 13.70 16.82 -16.83
C ARG A 178 14.42 16.13 -18.00
N PRO A 179 13.71 15.70 -19.05
CA PRO A 179 14.24 14.82 -20.08
C PRO A 179 15.47 15.41 -20.81
N LEU A 180 15.48 16.72 -21.09
CA LEU A 180 16.64 17.39 -21.71
C LEU A 180 17.92 17.27 -20.85
N GLN A 181 17.80 17.27 -19.53
CA GLN A 181 18.95 17.05 -18.65
C GLN A 181 19.39 15.59 -18.66
N CYS A 182 18.43 14.67 -18.71
CA CYS A 182 18.70 13.23 -18.76
C CYS A 182 19.43 12.81 -20.05
N LEU A 183 19.09 13.41 -21.19
CA LEU A 183 19.74 13.14 -22.48
C LEU A 183 21.22 13.59 -22.55
N ARG A 184 21.68 14.43 -21.62
CA ARG A 184 23.08 14.87 -21.55
C ARG A 184 24.00 13.80 -20.93
N VAL A 185 23.43 12.77 -20.35
CA VAL A 185 24.17 11.69 -19.67
C VAL A 185 23.87 10.39 -20.40
N SER A 186 24.90 9.73 -20.92
CA SER A 186 24.74 8.47 -21.63
C SER A 186 24.62 7.28 -20.67
N GLY A 187 23.94 6.23 -21.12
CA GLY A 187 23.86 4.94 -20.45
C GLY A 187 22.96 4.85 -19.23
N HIS A 188 22.50 5.97 -18.66
CA HIS A 188 21.63 5.93 -17.50
C HIS A 188 20.78 7.18 -17.32
N LEU A 189 19.62 6.99 -16.70
CA LEU A 189 18.67 8.05 -16.31
C LEU A 189 18.89 8.41 -14.84
N GLN A 190 19.18 9.67 -14.55
CA GLN A 190 19.21 10.19 -13.18
C GLN A 190 17.82 10.66 -12.75
N VAL A 191 17.27 10.05 -11.71
CA VAL A 191 15.98 10.43 -11.10
C VAL A 191 16.27 11.15 -9.80
N ILE A 192 16.10 12.46 -9.81
CA ILE A 192 16.41 13.35 -8.67
C ILE A 192 15.11 13.84 -8.01
N ASP A 193 14.21 14.42 -8.81
CA ASP A 193 13.00 15.04 -8.34
C ASP A 193 11.85 14.03 -8.17
N GLY A 194 10.97 14.27 -7.20
CA GLY A 194 9.82 13.39 -6.93
C GLY A 194 10.13 12.08 -6.23
N THR A 195 11.39 11.82 -5.90
CA THR A 195 11.84 10.59 -5.25
C THR A 195 11.33 10.48 -3.82
N LYS A 196 11.04 9.26 -3.39
CA LYS A 196 10.59 8.99 -2.02
C LYS A 196 11.72 9.23 -1.02
N GLY A 197 11.54 10.24 -0.16
CA GLY A 197 12.54 10.62 0.84
C GLY A 197 13.70 11.44 0.28
N GLY A 198 13.56 12.02 -0.94
CA GLY A 198 14.56 12.89 -1.55
C GLY A 198 15.84 12.19 -1.97
N ARG A 199 15.83 10.85 -2.12
CA ARG A 199 17.03 10.09 -2.53
C ARG A 199 17.12 10.00 -4.05
N PRO A 200 18.14 10.56 -4.67
CA PRO A 200 18.44 10.34 -6.07
C PRO A 200 18.67 8.86 -6.35
N ARG A 201 18.34 8.42 -7.55
CA ARG A 201 18.62 7.06 -8.02
C ARG A 201 19.00 7.07 -9.49
N ILE A 202 19.66 6.01 -9.89
CA ILE A 202 20.10 5.78 -11.26
C ILE A 202 19.28 4.62 -11.82
N VAL A 203 18.78 4.78 -13.04
CA VAL A 203 18.08 3.75 -13.79
C VAL A 203 18.86 3.53 -15.08
N PRO A 204 19.28 2.31 -15.40
CA PRO A 204 20.02 2.03 -16.63
C PRO A 204 19.16 2.30 -17.86
N ILE A 205 19.78 2.74 -18.94
CA ILE A 205 19.21 2.80 -20.28
C ILE A 205 19.87 1.66 -21.07
N ASP A 206 19.12 0.59 -21.26
CA ASP A 206 19.65 -0.67 -21.80
C ASP A 206 19.25 -0.89 -23.27
N ALA A 207 18.40 -0.02 -23.83
CA ALA A 207 17.85 -0.18 -25.17
C ALA A 207 17.61 1.17 -25.85
N GLU A 208 17.75 1.20 -27.18
CA GLU A 208 17.61 2.41 -28.03
C GLU A 208 16.21 3.04 -27.88
N TRP A 209 15.16 2.23 -27.87
CA TRP A 209 13.80 2.73 -27.72
C TRP A 209 13.56 3.57 -26.44
N GLN A 210 14.35 3.34 -25.39
CA GLN A 210 14.28 4.15 -24.17
C GLN A 210 14.82 5.57 -24.41
N TYR A 211 15.84 5.74 -25.25
CA TYR A 211 16.30 7.07 -25.70
C TYR A 211 15.23 7.76 -26.54
N GLU A 212 14.55 7.04 -27.42
CA GLU A 212 13.44 7.60 -28.21
C GLU A 212 12.31 8.13 -27.32
N VAL A 213 11.95 7.40 -26.25
CA VAL A 213 10.97 7.88 -25.24
C VAL A 213 11.45 9.18 -24.59
N LEU A 214 12.74 9.27 -24.22
CA LEU A 214 13.31 10.50 -23.64
C LEU A 214 13.30 11.65 -24.64
N ILE A 215 13.58 11.41 -25.91
CA ILE A 215 13.56 12.42 -26.97
C ILE A 215 12.15 12.94 -27.16
N ARG A 216 11.13 12.06 -27.24
CA ARG A 216 9.72 12.49 -27.30
C ARG A 216 9.31 13.29 -26.07
N ALA A 217 9.72 12.85 -24.89
CA ALA A 217 9.47 13.58 -23.65
C ALA A 217 10.16 14.95 -23.64
N ALA A 218 11.40 15.05 -24.14
CA ALA A 218 12.14 16.30 -24.19
C ALA A 218 11.45 17.35 -25.10
N ARG A 219 10.90 16.92 -26.25
CA ARG A 219 10.14 17.78 -27.15
C ARG A 219 8.88 18.35 -26.53
N LEU A 220 8.30 17.62 -25.56
CA LEU A 220 7.07 18.00 -24.86
C LEU A 220 7.34 18.67 -23.50
N SER A 221 8.59 18.73 -23.05
CA SER A 221 8.93 19.27 -21.73
C SER A 221 8.56 20.76 -21.61
N ASN A 222 8.19 21.17 -20.38
CA ASN A 222 7.87 22.55 -20.06
C ASN A 222 9.10 23.45 -20.31
N PRO A 223 9.00 24.47 -21.17
CA PRO A 223 10.17 25.28 -21.56
C PRO A 223 10.78 26.07 -20.40
N ARG A 224 9.97 26.44 -19.39
CA ARG A 224 10.43 27.22 -18.24
C ARG A 224 11.05 26.38 -17.15
N THR A 225 10.44 25.23 -16.81
CA THR A 225 10.88 24.37 -15.72
C THR A 225 11.72 23.17 -16.17
N GLY A 226 11.66 22.82 -17.44
CA GLY A 226 12.23 21.64 -18.03
C GLY A 226 11.51 20.33 -17.61
N SER A 227 10.50 20.39 -16.74
CA SER A 227 9.78 19.23 -16.23
C SER A 227 8.67 18.75 -17.16
N MET A 228 8.10 17.59 -16.85
CA MET A 228 6.96 17.03 -17.59
C MET A 228 5.61 17.55 -17.10
N ILE A 229 5.55 18.71 -16.45
CA ILE A 229 4.31 19.36 -16.05
C ILE A 229 4.04 20.52 -17.01
N PRO A 230 2.94 20.50 -17.79
CA PRO A 230 2.63 21.59 -18.71
C PRO A 230 2.29 22.89 -17.98
N GLU A 231 2.52 24.03 -18.63
CA GLU A 231 2.04 25.32 -18.15
C GLU A 231 0.54 25.48 -18.36
N PRO A 232 -0.16 26.19 -17.48
CA PRO A 232 0.31 26.81 -16.22
C PRO A 232 0.06 25.92 -14.98
N TRP A 233 0.14 24.62 -15.10
CA TRP A 233 -0.26 23.70 -14.05
C TRP A 233 0.73 23.64 -12.87
N PRO A 234 0.31 23.90 -11.61
CA PRO A 234 1.10 23.51 -10.46
C PRO A 234 0.99 22.00 -10.22
N LEU A 235 2.06 21.39 -9.69
CA LEU A 235 2.17 19.94 -9.45
C LEU A 235 0.91 19.34 -8.79
N LYS A 236 0.32 20.00 -7.79
CA LYS A 236 -0.85 19.48 -7.07
C LYS A 236 -2.10 19.37 -7.96
N LYS A 237 -2.33 20.34 -8.84
CA LYS A 237 -3.44 20.31 -9.80
C LYS A 237 -3.16 19.30 -10.91
N TRP A 238 -1.93 19.31 -11.46
CA TRP A 238 -1.51 18.34 -12.47
C TRP A 238 -1.62 16.89 -11.98
N TYR A 239 -1.21 16.62 -10.77
CA TYR A 239 -1.33 15.28 -10.17
C TYR A 239 -2.78 14.78 -10.12
N ARG A 240 -3.75 15.65 -9.81
CA ARG A 240 -5.17 15.29 -9.85
C ARG A 240 -5.66 15.05 -11.27
N HIS A 241 -5.28 15.91 -12.21
CA HIS A 241 -5.62 15.79 -13.62
C HIS A 241 -5.09 14.47 -14.19
N PHE A 242 -3.83 14.16 -13.96
CA PHE A 242 -3.22 12.89 -14.37
C PHE A 242 -4.05 11.68 -13.95
N TYR A 243 -4.39 11.57 -12.67
CA TYR A 243 -5.20 10.45 -12.20
C TYR A 243 -6.65 10.48 -12.70
N HIS A 244 -7.21 11.65 -12.94
CA HIS A 244 -8.53 11.77 -13.55
C HIS A 244 -8.53 11.23 -14.99
N VAL A 245 -7.54 11.58 -15.81
CA VAL A 245 -7.39 11.06 -17.16
C VAL A 245 -7.23 9.54 -17.15
N LEU A 246 -6.39 9.00 -16.27
CA LEU A 246 -6.22 7.54 -16.10
C LEU A 246 -7.52 6.85 -15.70
N GLN A 247 -8.29 7.45 -14.79
CA GLN A 247 -9.60 6.92 -14.39
C GLN A 247 -10.57 6.86 -15.56
N LYS A 248 -10.58 7.87 -16.43
CA LYS A 248 -11.40 7.89 -17.66
C LYS A 248 -11.01 6.78 -18.64
N GLU A 249 -9.73 6.38 -18.67
CA GLU A 249 -9.23 5.23 -19.44
C GLU A 249 -9.42 3.88 -18.73
N GLY A 250 -10.04 3.88 -17.56
CA GLY A 250 -10.27 2.67 -16.76
C GLY A 250 -9.01 2.13 -16.07
N ILE A 251 -7.92 2.91 -15.99
CA ILE A 251 -6.68 2.50 -15.32
C ILE A 251 -6.84 2.64 -13.80
N THR A 252 -7.68 1.81 -13.25
CA THR A 252 -7.97 1.71 -11.82
C THR A 252 -8.08 0.23 -11.41
N ARG A 253 -7.91 -0.06 -10.13
CA ARG A 253 -8.09 -1.43 -9.62
C ARG A 253 -9.51 -1.96 -9.83
N GLY A 254 -10.52 -1.08 -9.68
CA GLY A 254 -11.92 -1.47 -9.83
C GLY A 254 -12.34 -1.74 -11.28
N ALA A 255 -11.72 -1.08 -12.27
CA ALA A 255 -12.10 -1.25 -13.67
C ALA A 255 -11.24 -2.32 -14.38
N LYS A 256 -9.95 -2.07 -14.56
CA LYS A 256 -9.03 -2.97 -15.28
C LYS A 256 -8.09 -3.76 -14.35
N GLY A 257 -8.29 -3.73 -13.05
CA GLY A 257 -7.43 -4.42 -12.09
C GLY A 257 -6.02 -3.83 -11.92
N VAL A 258 -5.68 -2.77 -12.64
CA VAL A 258 -4.33 -2.20 -12.68
C VAL A 258 -4.26 -0.77 -12.14
N THR A 259 -3.06 -0.36 -11.81
CA THR A 259 -2.70 1.04 -11.54
C THR A 259 -1.40 1.36 -12.26
N VAL A 260 -1.08 2.63 -12.48
CA VAL A 260 0.20 3.02 -13.10
C VAL A 260 1.44 2.47 -12.36
N HIS A 261 1.30 2.19 -11.07
CA HIS A 261 2.38 1.55 -10.32
C HIS A 261 2.69 0.12 -10.80
N GLY A 262 1.73 -0.55 -11.45
CA GLY A 262 1.93 -1.85 -12.10
C GLY A 262 2.97 -1.83 -13.21
N LEU A 263 3.15 -0.70 -13.92
CA LEU A 263 4.23 -0.54 -14.91
C LEU A 263 5.61 -0.66 -14.27
N ARG A 264 5.77 -0.16 -13.04
CA ARG A 264 7.01 -0.32 -12.30
C ARG A 264 7.25 -1.77 -11.87
N HIS A 265 6.19 -2.52 -11.54
CA HIS A 265 6.30 -3.96 -11.30
C HIS A 265 6.79 -4.67 -12.55
N ALA A 266 6.18 -4.42 -13.71
CA ALA A 266 6.59 -4.99 -14.99
C ALA A 266 8.04 -4.66 -15.34
N TYR A 267 8.46 -3.39 -15.21
CA TYR A 267 9.82 -2.94 -15.47
C TYR A 267 10.85 -3.69 -14.63
N LEU A 268 10.63 -3.80 -13.32
CA LEU A 268 11.55 -4.47 -12.40
C LEU A 268 11.56 -5.99 -12.61
N GLN A 269 10.44 -6.62 -12.96
CA GLN A 269 10.36 -8.03 -13.32
C GLN A 269 11.15 -8.31 -14.61
N LYS A 270 10.98 -7.49 -15.65
CA LYS A 270 11.75 -7.58 -16.89
C LYS A 270 13.26 -7.35 -16.68
N MET A 271 13.63 -6.40 -15.79
CA MET A 271 15.03 -6.19 -15.40
C MET A 271 15.61 -7.42 -14.70
N TYR A 272 14.86 -8.05 -13.80
CA TYR A 272 15.28 -9.29 -13.14
C TYR A 272 15.58 -10.38 -14.18
N GLU A 273 14.65 -10.62 -15.10
CA GLU A 273 14.75 -11.62 -16.14
C GLU A 273 15.94 -11.37 -17.07
N ARG A 274 16.20 -10.12 -17.47
CA ARG A 274 17.38 -9.77 -18.27
C ARG A 274 18.71 -10.09 -17.58
N ILE A 275 18.79 -9.90 -16.25
CA ILE A 275 20.00 -10.16 -15.48
C ILE A 275 20.19 -11.66 -15.23
N THR A 276 19.11 -12.38 -14.95
CA THR A 276 19.17 -13.78 -14.50
C THR A 276 18.95 -14.80 -15.61
N GLY A 277 18.39 -14.37 -16.75
CA GLY A 277 17.89 -15.27 -17.80
C GLY A 277 16.63 -16.07 -17.43
N VAL A 278 16.07 -15.83 -16.22
CA VAL A 278 14.92 -16.55 -15.68
C VAL A 278 13.83 -15.53 -15.26
N PRO A 279 12.55 -15.76 -15.58
CA PRO A 279 11.46 -14.90 -15.15
C PRO A 279 11.46 -14.68 -13.63
N ALA A 280 10.95 -13.53 -13.20
CA ALA A 280 10.87 -13.19 -11.78
C ALA A 280 10.05 -14.24 -10.99
N PRO A 281 10.36 -14.54 -9.72
CA PRO A 281 9.69 -15.56 -8.92
C PRO A 281 8.16 -15.46 -8.93
N ILE A 282 7.61 -14.24 -8.96
CA ILE A 282 6.14 -14.02 -9.01
C ILE A 282 5.49 -14.62 -10.26
N LYS A 283 6.23 -14.77 -11.36
CA LYS A 283 5.79 -15.40 -12.62
C LYS A 283 5.87 -16.92 -12.59
N ARG A 284 6.36 -17.52 -11.49
CA ARG A 284 6.45 -18.96 -11.26
C ARG A 284 7.26 -19.71 -12.35
N PRO A 285 8.52 -19.36 -12.55
CA PRO A 285 9.37 -20.06 -13.51
C PRO A 285 9.63 -21.51 -13.07
N ASP A 286 9.88 -22.39 -14.03
CA ASP A 286 10.10 -23.83 -13.81
C ASP A 286 11.41 -24.12 -13.07
N HIS A 287 12.38 -23.22 -13.14
CA HIS A 287 13.67 -23.39 -12.49
C HIS A 287 14.11 -22.09 -11.81
N ARG A 288 15.10 -22.21 -10.94
CA ARG A 288 15.72 -21.06 -10.26
C ARG A 288 16.99 -20.63 -11.00
N PRO A 289 17.29 -19.33 -11.04
CA PRO A 289 18.54 -18.85 -11.60
C PRO A 289 19.73 -19.24 -10.73
N ASP A 290 20.93 -19.04 -11.27
CA ASP A 290 22.16 -19.08 -10.49
C ASP A 290 22.09 -18.16 -9.28
N PRO A 291 22.51 -18.61 -8.07
CA PRO A 291 22.42 -17.81 -6.84
C PRO A 291 23.14 -16.47 -6.90
N ALA A 292 24.31 -16.39 -7.57
CA ALA A 292 25.06 -15.16 -7.69
C ALA A 292 24.34 -14.17 -8.62
N LEU A 293 23.78 -14.63 -9.74
CA LEU A 293 22.96 -13.82 -10.63
C LEU A 293 21.68 -13.34 -9.93
N HIS A 294 21.04 -14.20 -9.13
CA HIS A 294 19.89 -13.80 -8.31
C HIS A 294 20.26 -12.66 -7.36
N GLN A 295 21.36 -12.79 -6.63
CA GLN A 295 21.81 -11.77 -5.69
C GLN A 295 22.15 -10.45 -6.41
N ALA A 296 22.85 -10.51 -7.52
CA ALA A 296 23.18 -9.35 -8.35
C ALA A 296 21.91 -8.66 -8.87
N ALA A 297 20.94 -9.43 -9.37
CA ALA A 297 19.65 -8.90 -9.79
C ALA A 297 18.92 -8.19 -8.64
N MET A 298 18.83 -8.80 -7.46
CA MET A 298 18.19 -8.20 -6.28
C MET A 298 18.82 -6.85 -5.92
N GLN A 299 20.14 -6.74 -5.97
CA GLN A 299 20.86 -5.49 -5.70
C GLN A 299 20.53 -4.43 -6.77
N ARG A 300 20.60 -4.78 -8.06
CA ARG A 300 20.27 -3.86 -9.15
C ARG A 300 18.84 -3.38 -9.13
N LEU A 301 17.87 -4.27 -8.84
CA LEU A 301 16.46 -3.90 -8.69
C LEU A 301 16.23 -2.87 -7.59
N VAL A 302 16.91 -3.06 -6.47
CA VAL A 302 16.78 -2.15 -5.31
C VAL A 302 17.34 -0.76 -5.63
N GLU A 303 18.48 -0.68 -6.30
CA GLU A 303 19.07 0.57 -6.76
C GLU A 303 18.14 1.28 -7.74
N ALA A 304 17.69 0.59 -8.80
CA ALA A 304 16.75 1.10 -9.77
C ALA A 304 15.39 1.48 -9.13
N ALA A 305 14.98 0.79 -8.09
CA ALA A 305 13.79 1.13 -7.33
C ALA A 305 13.99 2.25 -6.30
N GLY A 306 15.22 2.71 -6.04
CA GLY A 306 15.52 3.73 -5.04
C GLY A 306 15.22 3.27 -3.60
N HIS A 307 15.50 2.01 -3.31
CA HIS A 307 15.47 1.44 -1.97
C HIS A 307 16.90 1.18 -1.47
N SER A 308 17.08 1.05 -0.17
CA SER A 308 18.39 0.82 0.45
C SER A 308 18.66 -0.63 0.84
N LEU A 309 17.66 -1.49 0.82
CA LEU A 309 17.75 -2.89 1.27
C LEU A 309 17.32 -3.84 0.17
N ALA A 310 18.14 -4.80 -0.21
CA ALA A 310 17.88 -5.82 -1.24
C ALA A 310 16.54 -6.54 -1.01
N ALA A 311 16.21 -6.86 0.23
CA ALA A 311 14.92 -7.46 0.59
C ALA A 311 13.68 -6.63 0.14
N LYS A 312 13.82 -5.34 -0.17
CA LYS A 312 12.70 -4.53 -0.68
C LYS A 312 12.33 -4.84 -2.14
N ALA A 313 13.22 -5.48 -2.91
CA ALA A 313 12.89 -5.95 -4.25
C ALA A 313 11.76 -6.99 -4.23
N THR A 314 11.66 -7.79 -3.16
CA THR A 314 10.62 -8.84 -3.03
C THR A 314 9.19 -8.29 -3.07
N ALA A 315 9.00 -7.00 -2.81
CA ALA A 315 7.70 -6.33 -2.97
C ALA A 315 7.25 -6.22 -4.44
N TYR A 316 8.15 -6.41 -5.41
CA TYR A 316 7.89 -6.35 -6.85
C TYR A 316 7.92 -7.73 -7.51
N ILE A 317 8.87 -8.58 -7.11
CA ILE A 317 9.16 -9.85 -7.78
C ILE A 317 8.81 -11.09 -6.93
N SER A 318 8.38 -10.93 -5.67
CA SER A 318 8.17 -12.01 -4.70
C SER A 318 9.46 -12.73 -4.28
N THR A 319 9.32 -13.92 -3.70
CA THR A 319 10.40 -14.88 -3.45
C THR A 319 9.94 -16.26 -3.89
N PHE A 320 10.87 -17.14 -4.28
CA PHE A 320 10.56 -18.53 -4.62
C PHE A 320 9.81 -19.24 -3.49
N ALA A 321 10.28 -19.09 -2.25
CA ALA A 321 9.61 -19.69 -1.08
C ALA A 321 8.17 -19.20 -0.89
N THR A 322 7.89 -17.90 -1.16
CA THR A 322 6.52 -17.36 -1.08
C THR A 322 5.64 -17.95 -2.18
N VAL A 323 6.13 -18.04 -3.40
CA VAL A 323 5.39 -18.56 -4.55
C VAL A 323 5.10 -20.05 -4.38
N GLU A 324 6.09 -20.83 -3.95
CA GLU A 324 5.93 -22.25 -3.63
C GLU A 324 4.90 -22.46 -2.50
N ARG A 325 4.94 -21.62 -1.46
CA ARG A 325 3.93 -21.67 -0.40
C ARG A 325 2.52 -21.37 -0.91
N LEU A 326 2.38 -20.36 -1.79
CA LEU A 326 1.10 -19.97 -2.38
C LEU A 326 0.56 -21.02 -3.36
N ALA A 327 1.44 -21.80 -3.99
CA ALA A 327 1.06 -22.88 -4.90
C ALA A 327 0.59 -24.16 -4.17
N ARG A 328 0.89 -24.28 -2.86
CA ARG A 328 0.43 -25.44 -2.08
C ARG A 328 -1.08 -25.39 -1.92
N PRO A 329 -1.77 -26.53 -2.11
CA PRO A 329 -3.21 -26.59 -1.91
C PRO A 329 -3.57 -26.23 -0.46
N VAL A 330 -4.61 -25.44 -0.31
CA VAL A 330 -5.18 -25.17 1.03
C VAL A 330 -5.86 -26.45 1.49
N VAL A 331 -5.31 -27.05 2.52
CA VAL A 331 -5.89 -28.25 3.15
C VAL A 331 -6.83 -27.78 4.26
N SER A 332 -8.13 -28.15 4.16
CA SER A 332 -9.07 -27.88 5.25
C SER A 332 -8.82 -28.82 6.44
N PRO A 333 -9.25 -28.43 7.65
CA PRO A 333 -9.15 -29.28 8.83
C PRO A 333 -9.84 -30.63 8.65
N GLU A 334 -11.01 -30.65 7.98
CA GLU A 334 -11.80 -31.86 7.68
C GLU A 334 -11.03 -32.80 6.75
N ARG A 335 -10.43 -32.24 5.69
CA ARG A 335 -9.59 -32.99 4.75
C ARG A 335 -8.32 -33.54 5.43
N ALA A 336 -7.78 -32.83 6.43
CA ALA A 336 -6.64 -33.29 7.22
C ALA A 336 -7.03 -34.51 8.06
N ILE A 337 -8.21 -34.49 8.72
CA ILE A 337 -8.72 -35.62 9.51
C ILE A 337 -9.02 -36.83 8.60
N ALA A 338 -9.70 -36.61 7.47
CA ALA A 338 -9.98 -37.67 6.52
C ALA A 338 -8.69 -38.34 6.00
N ALA A 339 -7.63 -37.56 5.72
CA ALA A 339 -6.36 -38.14 5.31
C ALA A 339 -5.66 -38.93 6.42
N VAL A 340 -5.81 -38.56 7.70
CA VAL A 340 -5.29 -39.35 8.82
C VAL A 340 -6.06 -40.65 8.97
N ALA A 341 -7.39 -40.62 8.81
CA ALA A 341 -8.21 -41.83 8.83
C ALA A 341 -7.83 -42.76 7.68
N ALA A 342 -7.72 -42.27 6.45
CA ALA A 342 -7.30 -43.03 5.27
C ALA A 342 -5.89 -43.64 5.43
N ALA A 343 -5.01 -42.99 6.19
CA ALA A 343 -3.67 -43.49 6.51
C ALA A 343 -3.63 -44.36 7.78
N SER A 344 -4.77 -44.89 8.25
CA SER A 344 -4.90 -45.73 9.45
C SER A 344 -4.21 -45.11 10.67
N GLY A 345 -4.37 -43.80 10.85
CA GLY A 345 -3.76 -43.02 11.94
C GLY A 345 -2.31 -42.58 11.72
N ASN A 346 -1.67 -43.00 10.64
CA ASN A 346 -0.29 -42.65 10.35
C ASN A 346 -0.16 -41.18 9.86
N LYS A 347 0.14 -40.29 10.77
CA LYS A 347 0.23 -38.83 10.50
C LYS A 347 1.35 -38.46 9.52
N SER A 348 2.40 -39.29 9.42
CA SER A 348 3.49 -39.05 8.46
C SER A 348 3.04 -39.33 7.02
N VAL A 349 2.33 -40.43 6.83
CA VAL A 349 1.73 -40.82 5.55
C VAL A 349 0.65 -39.82 5.12
N ALA A 350 -0.23 -39.45 6.05
CA ALA A 350 -1.27 -38.44 5.82
C ALA A 350 -0.70 -37.06 5.44
N ALA A 351 0.35 -36.60 6.14
CA ALA A 351 1.00 -35.34 5.78
C ALA A 351 1.64 -35.37 4.40
N LYS A 352 2.27 -36.51 4.03
CA LYS A 352 2.87 -36.70 2.71
C LYS A 352 1.81 -36.74 1.61
N SER A 353 0.69 -37.43 1.80
CA SER A 353 -0.43 -37.50 0.82
C SER A 353 -1.06 -36.14 0.57
N LEU A 354 -1.10 -35.26 1.59
CA LEU A 354 -1.60 -33.89 1.49
C LEU A 354 -0.55 -32.87 1.03
N ASN A 355 0.71 -33.30 0.80
CA ASN A 355 1.83 -32.42 0.47
C ASN A 355 2.02 -31.26 1.47
N ILE A 356 1.88 -31.57 2.78
CA ILE A 356 2.08 -30.62 3.89
C ILE A 356 3.09 -31.19 4.91
N SER A 357 3.65 -30.31 5.76
CA SER A 357 4.49 -30.76 6.85
C SER A 357 3.66 -31.44 7.96
N ARG A 358 4.28 -32.37 8.71
CA ARG A 358 3.63 -32.97 9.90
C ARG A 358 3.15 -31.90 10.88
N GLN A 359 3.93 -30.86 11.10
CA GLN A 359 3.52 -29.75 11.99
C GLN A 359 2.27 -29.00 11.46
N ALA A 360 2.16 -28.82 10.14
CA ALA A 360 0.97 -28.23 9.55
C ALA A 360 -0.26 -29.15 9.74
N LEU A 361 -0.09 -30.47 9.55
CA LEU A 361 -1.15 -31.44 9.81
C LEU A 361 -1.62 -31.40 11.28
N TYR A 362 -0.70 -31.36 12.24
CA TYR A 362 -1.06 -31.26 13.67
C TYR A 362 -1.86 -30.00 13.97
N ARG A 363 -1.48 -28.84 13.41
CA ARG A 363 -2.21 -27.59 13.59
C ARG A 363 -3.63 -27.66 13.00
N LEU A 364 -3.80 -28.29 11.87
CA LEU A 364 -5.12 -28.46 11.23
C LEU A 364 -6.02 -29.38 12.08
N ILE A 365 -5.50 -30.47 12.59
CA ILE A 365 -6.25 -31.38 13.48
C ILE A 365 -6.65 -30.69 14.78
N ALA A 366 -5.73 -29.93 15.41
CA ALA A 366 -6.02 -29.17 16.63
C ALA A 366 -7.12 -28.11 16.39
N LYS A 367 -7.15 -27.47 15.24
CA LYS A 367 -8.18 -26.49 14.87
C LYS A 367 -9.58 -27.11 14.79
N CYS A 368 -9.71 -28.37 14.36
CA CYS A 368 -10.97 -29.11 14.39
C CYS A 368 -11.43 -29.44 15.81
N ALA A 369 -10.49 -29.84 16.67
CA ALA A 369 -10.82 -30.15 18.08
C ALA A 369 -11.33 -28.90 18.84
N ASP A 370 -10.82 -27.72 18.52
CA ASP A 370 -11.30 -26.45 19.09
C ASP A 370 -12.69 -26.06 18.54
N LEU A 371 -12.98 -26.32 17.25
CA LEU A 371 -14.30 -26.07 16.65
C LEU A 371 -15.39 -26.98 17.21
N SER A 372 -15.04 -28.21 17.60
CA SER A 372 -15.97 -29.14 18.25
C SER A 372 -16.22 -28.86 19.73
N ARG A 373 -15.45 -27.96 20.36
CA ARG A 373 -15.58 -27.55 21.76
C ARG A 373 -16.37 -26.26 21.98
N THR A 374 -16.85 -25.59 20.93
CA THR A 374 -17.80 -24.48 21.09
C THR A 374 -19.11 -25.03 21.62
N PRO A 375 -19.64 -24.54 22.79
CA PRO A 375 -20.90 -25.05 23.33
C PRO A 375 -22.03 -24.74 22.35
N SER A 376 -22.85 -25.75 22.08
CA SER A 376 -24.14 -25.57 21.43
C SER A 376 -24.90 -24.50 22.19
N VAL A 377 -25.27 -23.42 21.49
CA VAL A 377 -26.25 -22.47 21.98
C VAL A 377 -27.51 -23.27 22.34
N ARG A 378 -27.91 -23.24 23.59
CA ARG A 378 -29.18 -23.79 24.04
C ARG A 378 -30.28 -23.12 23.25
N GLU A 379 -31.03 -23.90 22.49
CA GLU A 379 -32.35 -23.51 22.00
C GLU A 379 -33.23 -23.28 23.24
N GLY A 380 -33.66 -22.07 23.41
CA GLY A 380 -34.53 -21.70 24.53
C GLY A 380 -35.20 -20.35 24.29
N GLU A 381 -36.48 -20.44 23.93
CA GLU A 381 -37.58 -19.47 23.92
C GLU A 381 -37.73 -18.55 22.69
N PRO A 382 -38.94 -18.53 22.12
CA PRO A 382 -39.28 -17.66 20.98
C PRO A 382 -39.54 -16.23 21.45
N ALA A 383 -38.71 -15.31 21.00
CA ALA A 383 -38.93 -13.89 21.19
C ALA A 383 -40.15 -13.43 20.34
N GLN A 384 -41.05 -12.69 20.97
CA GLN A 384 -42.24 -12.07 20.37
C GLN A 384 -41.86 -11.08 19.25
N PRO A 385 -42.71 -10.87 18.24
CA PRO A 385 -42.42 -10.02 17.10
C PRO A 385 -42.53 -8.55 17.47
N VAL A 386 -41.43 -7.83 17.31
CA VAL A 386 -41.40 -6.37 17.33
C VAL A 386 -41.81 -5.87 15.95
N ARG A 387 -42.83 -5.02 15.93
CA ARG A 387 -43.41 -4.40 14.74
C ARG A 387 -42.38 -3.58 13.98
N MET A 388 -42.31 -3.85 12.68
CA MET A 388 -41.63 -2.99 11.71
C MET A 388 -42.32 -1.62 11.66
N SER A 389 -41.56 -0.56 11.78
CA SER A 389 -41.91 0.76 11.29
C SER A 389 -40.90 1.12 10.18
N ASP A 390 -41.46 1.40 9.02
CA ASP A 390 -40.82 1.91 7.84
C ASP A 390 -40.01 3.17 8.14
N ALA A 391 -38.71 3.16 7.75
CA ALA A 391 -38.01 4.38 7.45
C ALA A 391 -36.94 4.13 6.40
N ALA A 392 -37.13 4.84 5.32
CA ALA A 392 -36.45 4.86 4.05
C ALA A 392 -34.93 4.97 4.13
N ASN A 393 -34.33 4.29 3.17
CA ASN A 393 -32.98 4.47 2.66
C ASN A 393 -32.83 5.86 2.01
N PRO A 394 -31.80 6.62 2.26
CA PRO A 394 -31.32 7.57 1.26
C PRO A 394 -29.92 7.24 0.77
N LEU A 395 -29.89 7.17 -0.51
CA LEU A 395 -28.82 7.11 -1.48
C LEU A 395 -27.69 8.11 -1.23
N ASP A 396 -26.51 7.67 -1.73
CA ASP A 396 -25.38 8.46 -2.24
C ASP A 396 -25.69 9.92 -2.55
N GLU A 397 -24.91 10.81 -1.97
CA GLU A 397 -24.57 12.07 -2.61
C GLU A 397 -23.15 12.52 -2.25
N GLN A 398 -22.27 12.32 -3.23
CA GLN A 398 -21.06 13.11 -3.37
C GLN A 398 -21.45 14.48 -3.91
N SER A 399 -21.16 15.53 -3.19
CA SER A 399 -21.19 16.87 -3.74
C SER A 399 -19.97 17.68 -3.31
N PRO A 400 -19.36 18.42 -4.24
CA PRO A 400 -18.20 19.26 -3.96
C PRO A 400 -18.64 20.60 -3.38
N VAL A 401 -18.09 20.96 -2.24
CA VAL A 401 -18.26 22.30 -1.68
C VAL A 401 -17.38 23.29 -2.46
N THR A 402 -18.02 24.07 -3.29
CA THR A 402 -17.55 25.36 -3.77
C THR A 402 -17.73 26.41 -2.69
N SER A 403 -16.66 27.00 -2.19
CA SER A 403 -16.71 28.25 -1.45
C SER A 403 -16.09 29.36 -2.28
N GLU A 404 -16.94 30.22 -2.81
CA GLU A 404 -16.58 31.53 -3.31
C GLU A 404 -16.03 32.40 -2.17
N LEU A 405 -14.85 32.94 -2.37
CA LEU A 405 -14.35 34.07 -1.58
C LEU A 405 -14.43 35.30 -2.47
N ARG A 406 -15.39 36.15 -2.13
CA ARG A 406 -15.48 37.53 -2.63
C ARG A 406 -14.27 38.32 -2.18
N THR A 407 -13.65 38.93 -3.16
CA THR A 407 -12.67 40.01 -3.02
C THR A 407 -13.37 41.30 -2.68
N SER A 408 -12.84 42.03 -1.71
CA SER A 408 -13.01 43.48 -1.61
C SER A 408 -11.65 44.11 -1.25
N HIS A 409 -11.23 44.92 -2.19
CA HIS A 409 -10.15 45.91 -2.03
C HIS A 409 -10.63 47.14 -1.21
N PRO A 410 -9.78 48.03 -0.74
CA PRO A 410 -8.66 48.60 -1.45
C PRO A 410 -7.29 48.19 -0.95
#